data_6b0c8f0a95ce36f0e280f734451d8f24
#
_entry.id   6b0c8f0a95ce36f0e280f734451d8f24
#
_cell.length_a   1.000
_cell.length_b   1.000
_cell.length_c   1.000
_cell.angle_alpha   90.00
_cell.angle_beta   90.00
_cell.angle_gamma   90.00
#
_symmetry.space_group_name_H-M   'P 1'
#
loop_
_entity.id
_entity.type
_entity.pdbx_description
1 polymer ?
#
loop_
_entity_poly.entity_id
_entity_poly.type
_entity_poly.pdbx_seq_one_letter_code
_entity_poly.pdbx_strand_id
1 'polypeptide(L)'
;MKKMLFVVNPKAGKTTLKNSLADVIDIFIKNDYEVTIHITQNADDASRIAKERSMDFDVIVCAGGDGTLANVINGIMQLPKADRLPVGYIPCGSTNDYARSLDIPDVGIKAARKLVKAQPFAVDIGHLTDKFFVYVAAFGIFSDVSYATPQNMKNVLGHGAYVLQGIKSVINIPSYHLVIEHDNEVEEDDFIYGMVSNSVSVGGYKSM
;
A
#
# COMPACT_ATOMS: atom_id res chain seq x y z
N MET A 1 -16.57 -5.51 22.48
CA MET A 1 -15.95 -4.40 21.71
C MET A 1 -14.60 -4.89 21.20
N LYS A 2 -14.34 -4.81 19.89
CA LYS A 2 -13.07 -5.23 19.28
C LYS A 2 -12.05 -4.11 19.37
N LYS A 3 -10.80 -4.44 19.68
CA LYS A 3 -9.72 -3.46 19.75
C LYS A 3 -9.11 -3.22 18.37
N MET A 4 -9.08 -1.97 17.94
CA MET A 4 -8.55 -1.55 16.64
C MET A 4 -7.31 -0.66 16.80
N LEU A 5 -6.22 -1.04 16.15
CA LEU A 5 -5.08 -0.15 15.93
C LEU A 5 -5.30 0.61 14.61
N PHE A 6 -5.53 1.91 14.71
CA PHE A 6 -5.74 2.78 13.56
C PHE A 6 -4.46 3.55 13.22
N VAL A 7 -3.71 3.04 12.24
CA VAL A 7 -2.43 3.62 11.78
C VAL A 7 -2.71 4.66 10.69
N VAL A 8 -2.39 5.91 10.96
CA VAL A 8 -2.70 7.05 10.09
C VAL A 8 -1.42 7.70 9.60
N ASN A 9 -1.24 7.79 8.28
CA ASN A 9 -0.16 8.56 7.68
C ASN A 9 -0.65 9.99 7.38
N PRO A 10 -0.21 11.01 8.16
CA PRO A 10 -0.69 12.39 8.02
C PRO A 10 -0.19 13.08 6.74
N LYS A 11 0.81 12.48 6.05
CA LYS A 11 1.41 13.00 4.81
C LYS A 11 0.82 12.36 3.56
N ALA A 12 -0.07 11.36 3.68
CA ALA A 12 -0.67 10.69 2.55
C ALA A 12 -1.74 11.55 1.90
N GLY A 13 -1.62 11.71 0.59
CA GLY A 13 -2.64 12.31 -0.29
C GLY A 13 -2.97 13.78 -0.05
N LYS A 14 -4.02 14.22 -0.71
CA LYS A 14 -4.61 15.55 -0.53
C LYS A 14 -5.53 15.51 0.69
N THR A 15 -5.24 16.25 1.72
CA THR A 15 -6.00 16.74 2.91
C THR A 15 -7.36 16.11 3.31
N THR A 16 -7.92 15.18 2.52
CA THR A 16 -9.31 14.70 2.66
C THR A 16 -9.56 13.93 3.94
N LEU A 17 -8.58 13.11 4.39
CA LEU A 17 -8.74 12.34 5.63
C LEU A 17 -8.67 13.25 6.86
N LYS A 18 -7.82 14.28 6.86
CA LYS A 18 -7.70 15.19 8.02
C LYS A 18 -9.03 15.84 8.38
N ASN A 19 -9.82 16.19 7.37
CA ASN A 19 -11.12 16.84 7.56
C ASN A 19 -12.24 15.86 7.98
N SER A 20 -12.07 14.56 7.72
CA SER A 20 -13.07 13.53 8.01
C SER A 20 -12.59 12.49 9.03
N LEU A 21 -11.45 12.72 9.68
CA LEU A 21 -10.88 11.74 10.61
C LEU A 21 -11.82 11.47 11.79
N ALA A 22 -12.45 12.50 12.35
CA ALA A 22 -13.41 12.34 13.42
C ALA A 22 -14.63 11.53 12.99
N ASP A 23 -15.15 11.76 11.78
CA ASP A 23 -16.28 11.00 11.24
C ASP A 23 -15.94 9.53 11.01
N VAL A 24 -14.71 9.26 10.54
CA VAL A 24 -14.21 7.89 10.34
C VAL A 24 -14.09 7.16 11.68
N ILE A 25 -13.56 7.82 12.71
CA ILE A 25 -13.47 7.26 14.07
C ILE A 25 -14.87 7.02 14.66
N ASP A 26 -15.78 7.95 14.51
CA ASP A 26 -17.18 7.81 14.96
C ASP A 26 -17.86 6.59 14.33
N ILE A 27 -17.63 6.32 13.03
CA ILE A 27 -18.11 5.12 12.36
C ILE A 27 -17.58 3.85 13.05
N PHE A 28 -16.29 3.80 13.38
CA PHE A 28 -15.71 2.63 14.06
C PHE A 28 -16.29 2.44 15.46
N ILE A 29 -16.39 3.52 16.25
CA ILE A 29 -16.92 3.47 17.63
C ILE A 29 -18.38 3.00 17.60
N LYS A 30 -19.22 3.50 16.68
CA LYS A 30 -20.63 3.08 16.52
C LYS A 30 -20.78 1.63 16.06
N ASN A 31 -19.72 0.99 15.59
CA ASN A 31 -19.69 -0.41 15.20
C ASN A 31 -18.86 -1.28 16.16
N ASP A 32 -18.85 -0.92 17.45
CA ASP A 32 -18.25 -1.68 18.56
C ASP A 32 -16.75 -1.86 18.50
N TYR A 33 -16.02 -0.88 17.93
CA TYR A 33 -14.56 -0.84 18.00
C TYR A 33 -14.07 0.12 19.08
N GLU A 34 -13.10 -0.34 19.88
CA GLU A 34 -12.23 0.51 20.71
C GLU A 34 -11.03 0.94 19.83
N VAL A 35 -10.94 2.22 19.51
CA VAL A 35 -9.98 2.72 18.52
C VAL A 35 -8.77 3.35 19.20
N THR A 36 -7.59 2.75 19.02
CA THR A 36 -6.31 3.37 19.36
C THR A 36 -5.68 3.93 18.09
N ILE A 37 -5.41 5.23 18.06
CA ILE A 37 -4.84 5.91 16.89
C ILE A 37 -3.33 6.03 17.05
N HIS A 38 -2.61 5.64 15.98
CA HIS A 38 -1.18 5.87 15.83
C HIS A 38 -0.92 6.72 14.59
N ILE A 39 -0.37 7.92 14.78
CA ILE A 39 0.01 8.82 13.68
C ILE A 39 1.48 8.61 13.35
N THR A 40 1.76 8.13 12.13
CA THR A 40 3.12 7.82 11.70
C THR A 40 4.00 9.07 11.62
N GLN A 41 5.24 8.95 12.10
CA GLN A 41 6.21 10.06 12.15
C GLN A 41 7.24 9.97 11.01
N ASN A 42 7.53 8.75 10.52
CA ASN A 42 8.47 8.47 9.45
C ASN A 42 8.02 7.27 8.61
N ALA A 43 8.81 6.90 7.59
CA ALA A 43 8.46 5.84 6.65
C ALA A 43 8.34 4.46 7.32
N ASP A 44 9.22 4.14 8.29
CA ASP A 44 9.29 2.80 8.88
C ASP A 44 8.35 2.63 10.07
N ASP A 45 7.76 3.72 10.56
CA ASP A 45 6.94 3.73 11.77
C ASP A 45 5.70 2.86 11.63
N ALA A 46 5.08 2.82 10.45
CA ALA A 46 3.92 1.98 10.19
C ALA A 46 4.26 0.47 10.30
N SER A 47 5.43 0.07 9.80
CA SER A 47 5.90 -1.32 9.91
C SER A 47 6.25 -1.67 11.35
N ARG A 48 6.97 -0.79 12.03
CA ARG A 48 7.36 -0.98 13.42
C ARG A 48 6.15 -1.14 14.33
N ILE A 49 5.20 -0.20 14.27
CA ILE A 49 4.03 -0.22 15.16
C ILE A 49 3.12 -1.42 14.88
N ALA A 50 2.96 -1.82 13.60
CA ALA A 50 2.20 -2.99 13.22
C ALA A 50 2.81 -4.27 13.78
N LYS A 51 4.14 -4.39 13.80
CA LYS A 51 4.85 -5.53 14.40
C LYS A 51 4.76 -5.54 15.92
N GLU A 52 5.09 -4.40 16.57
CA GLU A 52 5.26 -4.34 18.02
C GLU A 52 3.93 -4.40 18.78
N ARG A 53 2.84 -3.89 18.20
CA ARG A 53 1.56 -3.72 18.88
C ARG A 53 0.46 -4.69 18.45
N SER A 54 0.69 -5.54 17.45
CA SER A 54 -0.36 -6.44 16.94
C SER A 54 -1.04 -7.26 18.03
N MET A 55 -0.28 -7.76 19.00
CA MET A 55 -0.81 -8.63 20.06
C MET A 55 -1.81 -7.94 21.02
N ASP A 56 -1.85 -6.61 20.98
CA ASP A 56 -2.76 -5.82 21.85
C ASP A 56 -4.15 -5.60 21.20
N PHE A 57 -4.32 -5.97 19.91
CA PHE A 57 -5.47 -5.62 19.08
C PHE A 57 -6.07 -6.82 18.35
N ASP A 58 -7.30 -6.65 17.85
CA ASP A 58 -8.02 -7.66 17.04
C ASP A 58 -7.93 -7.36 15.54
N VAL A 59 -7.63 -6.11 15.18
CA VAL A 59 -7.55 -5.63 13.80
C VAL A 59 -6.63 -4.42 13.69
N ILE A 60 -5.90 -4.31 12.58
CA ILE A 60 -5.20 -3.08 12.19
C ILE A 60 -5.95 -2.43 11.05
N VAL A 61 -6.20 -1.13 11.13
CA VAL A 61 -6.70 -0.33 10.01
C VAL A 61 -5.61 0.66 9.60
N CYS A 62 -5.26 0.63 8.31
CA CYS A 62 -4.27 1.54 7.72
C CYS A 62 -4.98 2.65 6.95
N ALA A 63 -4.71 3.90 7.28
CA ALA A 63 -5.12 5.07 6.50
C ALA A 63 -3.89 5.73 5.87
N GLY A 64 -3.75 5.59 4.57
CA GLY A 64 -2.59 6.05 3.82
C GLY A 64 -2.67 5.73 2.33
N GLY A 65 -1.57 5.83 1.62
CA GLY A 65 -1.41 5.34 0.25
C GLY A 65 -0.90 3.90 0.23
N ASP A 66 -0.71 3.35 -0.99
CA ASP A 66 -0.23 1.97 -1.20
C ASP A 66 1.10 1.70 -0.47
N GLY A 67 2.01 2.69 -0.39
CA GLY A 67 3.26 2.58 0.37
C GLY A 67 3.05 2.46 1.89
N THR A 68 2.06 3.15 2.46
CA THR A 68 1.75 3.02 3.90
C THR A 68 1.15 1.64 4.19
N LEU A 69 0.26 1.16 3.32
CA LEU A 69 -0.28 -0.19 3.41
C LEU A 69 0.84 -1.23 3.32
N ALA A 70 1.75 -1.11 2.34
CA ALA A 70 2.88 -2.00 2.19
C ALA A 70 3.74 -2.06 3.46
N ASN A 71 3.98 -0.93 4.12
CA ASN A 71 4.73 -0.87 5.37
C ASN A 71 3.99 -1.58 6.53
N VAL A 72 2.67 -1.39 6.67
CA VAL A 72 1.88 -2.13 7.67
C VAL A 72 1.96 -3.64 7.41
N ILE A 73 1.80 -4.07 6.16
CA ILE A 73 1.91 -5.49 5.79
C ILE A 73 3.31 -6.03 6.08
N ASN A 74 4.36 -5.28 5.76
CA ASN A 74 5.73 -5.70 6.08
C ASN A 74 5.95 -5.87 7.60
N GLY A 75 5.29 -5.08 8.43
CA GLY A 75 5.30 -5.28 9.89
C GLY A 75 4.60 -6.58 10.30
N ILE A 76 3.38 -6.80 9.82
CA ILE A 76 2.56 -7.97 10.09
C ILE A 76 3.21 -9.27 9.61
N MET A 77 3.82 -9.25 8.42
CA MET A 77 4.44 -10.43 7.83
C MET A 77 5.70 -10.92 8.57
N GLN A 78 6.29 -10.09 9.44
CA GLN A 78 7.36 -10.50 10.33
C GLN A 78 6.88 -11.33 11.54
N LEU A 79 5.57 -11.39 11.77
CA LEU A 79 4.97 -12.18 12.84
C LEU A 79 4.71 -13.62 12.39
N PRO A 80 4.70 -14.57 13.33
CA PRO A 80 4.18 -15.91 13.05
C PRO A 80 2.79 -15.85 12.43
N LYS A 81 2.47 -16.79 11.54
CA LYS A 81 1.19 -16.76 10.80
C LYS A 81 -0.03 -16.71 11.72
N ALA A 82 0.03 -17.38 12.87
CA ALA A 82 -1.07 -17.42 13.85
C ALA A 82 -1.33 -16.07 14.53
N ASP A 83 -0.33 -15.19 14.57
CA ASP A 83 -0.38 -13.89 15.26
C ASP A 83 -0.68 -12.72 14.30
N ARG A 84 -0.85 -13.01 13.00
CA ARG A 84 -1.13 -11.99 11.98
C ARG A 84 -2.58 -11.55 12.05
N LEU A 85 -2.77 -10.26 12.30
CA LEU A 85 -4.10 -9.66 12.36
C LEU A 85 -4.66 -9.37 10.96
N PRO A 86 -5.99 -9.36 10.83
CA PRO A 86 -6.65 -8.76 9.67
C PRO A 86 -6.24 -7.30 9.50
N VAL A 87 -6.03 -6.88 8.25
CA VAL A 87 -5.69 -5.49 7.92
C VAL A 87 -6.80 -4.85 7.10
N GLY A 88 -7.39 -3.78 7.64
CA GLY A 88 -8.31 -2.92 6.91
C GLY A 88 -7.56 -1.78 6.21
N TYR A 89 -8.08 -1.29 5.09
CA TYR A 89 -7.44 -0.22 4.34
C TYR A 89 -8.40 0.94 4.04
N ILE A 90 -8.00 2.15 4.42
CA ILE A 90 -8.63 3.42 4.03
C ILE A 90 -7.67 4.14 3.09
N PRO A 91 -7.95 4.13 1.77
CA PRO A 91 -7.07 4.72 0.79
C PRO A 91 -7.08 6.24 0.87
N CYS A 92 -5.90 6.82 1.06
CA CYS A 92 -5.68 8.26 1.17
C CYS A 92 -4.52 8.74 0.28
N GLY A 93 -3.94 7.87 -0.52
CA GLY A 93 -2.85 8.18 -1.45
C GLY A 93 -3.33 8.83 -2.74
N SER A 94 -2.39 9.06 -3.67
CA SER A 94 -2.68 9.70 -4.96
C SER A 94 -3.32 8.74 -5.97
N THR A 95 -2.91 7.49 -6.01
CA THR A 95 -3.36 6.46 -6.96
C THR A 95 -4.24 5.40 -6.32
N ASN A 96 -3.85 4.85 -5.18
CA ASN A 96 -4.58 3.83 -4.42
C ASN A 96 -4.95 2.60 -5.28
N ASP A 97 -3.98 2.11 -6.06
CA ASP A 97 -4.24 1.04 -7.04
C ASP A 97 -4.70 -0.25 -6.39
N TYR A 98 -4.10 -0.62 -5.26
CA TYR A 98 -4.52 -1.82 -4.53
C TYR A 98 -5.95 -1.70 -3.98
N ALA A 99 -6.35 -0.52 -3.53
CA ALA A 99 -7.74 -0.28 -3.11
C ALA A 99 -8.74 -0.48 -4.25
N ARG A 100 -8.37 -0.07 -5.47
CA ARG A 100 -9.21 -0.28 -6.68
C ARG A 100 -9.36 -1.76 -7.01
N SER A 101 -8.30 -2.54 -6.85
CA SER A 101 -8.34 -3.99 -7.07
C SER A 101 -9.27 -4.71 -6.09
N LEU A 102 -9.44 -4.17 -4.88
CA LEU A 102 -10.33 -4.67 -3.84
C LEU A 102 -11.70 -3.95 -3.81
N ASP A 103 -11.97 -3.10 -4.80
CA ASP A 103 -13.18 -2.28 -4.85
C ASP A 103 -13.41 -1.44 -3.58
N ILE A 104 -12.33 -0.95 -2.96
CA ILE A 104 -12.40 -0.08 -1.79
C ILE A 104 -12.62 1.36 -2.26
N PRO A 105 -13.65 2.07 -1.73
CA PRO A 105 -13.90 3.46 -2.13
C PRO A 105 -12.76 4.42 -1.78
N ASP A 106 -12.44 5.36 -2.66
CA ASP A 106 -11.40 6.39 -2.44
C ASP A 106 -11.79 7.46 -1.39
N VAL A 107 -13.03 7.47 -0.93
CA VAL A 107 -13.52 8.42 0.08
C VAL A 107 -13.46 7.76 1.46
N GLY A 108 -12.68 8.31 2.38
CA GLY A 108 -12.40 7.72 3.69
C GLY A 108 -13.65 7.30 4.48
N ILE A 109 -14.69 8.14 4.53
CA ILE A 109 -15.98 7.81 5.19
C ILE A 109 -16.67 6.60 4.51
N LYS A 110 -16.65 6.54 3.18
CA LYS A 110 -17.23 5.40 2.43
C LYS A 110 -16.42 4.13 2.64
N ALA A 111 -15.09 4.25 2.64
CA ALA A 111 -14.19 3.13 2.93
C ALA A 111 -14.41 2.58 4.35
N ALA A 112 -14.50 3.45 5.36
CA ALA A 112 -14.79 3.06 6.74
C ALA A 112 -16.14 2.34 6.86
N ARG A 113 -17.20 2.85 6.22
CA ARG A 113 -18.52 2.21 6.20
C ARG A 113 -18.53 0.84 5.51
N LYS A 114 -17.72 0.65 4.47
CA LYS A 114 -17.54 -0.65 3.81
C LYS A 114 -16.78 -1.60 4.72
N LEU A 115 -15.69 -1.12 5.35
CA LEU A 115 -14.82 -1.92 6.21
C LEU A 115 -15.54 -2.52 7.41
N VAL A 116 -16.35 -1.75 8.12
CA VAL A 116 -17.08 -2.25 9.31
C VAL A 116 -18.10 -3.34 8.98
N LYS A 117 -18.52 -3.46 7.72
CA LYS A 117 -19.43 -4.51 7.22
C LYS A 117 -18.70 -5.68 6.56
N ALA A 118 -17.41 -5.54 6.30
CA ALA A 118 -16.62 -6.54 5.59
C ALA A 118 -16.27 -7.70 6.50
N GLN A 119 -16.10 -8.89 5.89
CA GLN A 119 -15.45 -10.03 6.50
C GLN A 119 -14.00 -10.11 6.02
N PRO A 120 -13.04 -10.48 6.88
CA PRO A 120 -11.68 -10.73 6.44
C PRO A 120 -11.63 -11.85 5.40
N PHE A 121 -10.79 -11.69 4.40
CA PHE A 121 -10.49 -12.72 3.41
C PHE A 121 -8.99 -12.79 3.19
N ALA A 122 -8.50 -13.95 2.78
CA ALA A 122 -7.09 -14.15 2.47
C ALA A 122 -6.74 -13.51 1.13
N VAL A 123 -5.57 -12.88 1.08
CA VAL A 123 -4.97 -12.33 -0.14
C VAL A 123 -3.56 -12.88 -0.28
N ASP A 124 -3.11 -13.03 -1.50
CA ASP A 124 -1.73 -13.39 -1.78
C ASP A 124 -0.80 -12.22 -1.46
N ILE A 125 0.39 -12.54 -1.00
CA ILE A 125 1.44 -11.58 -0.68
C ILE A 125 2.71 -11.98 -1.41
N GLY A 126 3.23 -11.10 -2.25
CA GLY A 126 4.50 -11.31 -2.90
C GLY A 126 5.67 -11.11 -1.92
N HIS A 127 6.74 -11.88 -2.11
CA HIS A 127 7.96 -11.76 -1.34
C HIS A 127 9.14 -11.49 -2.26
N LEU A 128 9.82 -10.39 -2.05
CA LEU A 128 11.01 -9.99 -2.81
C LEU A 128 12.17 -9.75 -1.84
N THR A 129 13.13 -10.65 -1.86
CA THR A 129 14.30 -10.64 -0.96
C THR A 129 13.90 -10.57 0.53
N ASP A 130 13.98 -9.42 1.14
CA ASP A 130 13.67 -9.16 2.57
C ASP A 130 12.35 -8.41 2.79
N LYS A 131 11.60 -8.11 1.71
CA LYS A 131 10.36 -7.31 1.75
C LYS A 131 9.18 -8.05 1.15
N PHE A 132 8.00 -7.72 1.67
CA PHE A 132 6.73 -8.18 1.14
C PHE A 132 6.03 -7.07 0.36
N PHE A 133 5.33 -7.45 -0.70
CA PHE A 133 4.51 -6.52 -1.47
C PHE A 133 3.09 -7.07 -1.68
N VAL A 134 2.11 -6.20 -1.59
CA VAL A 134 0.68 -6.51 -1.80
C VAL A 134 0.20 -6.08 -3.18
N TYR A 135 0.96 -5.22 -3.84
CA TYR A 135 0.55 -4.51 -5.03
C TYR A 135 1.45 -4.89 -6.21
N VAL A 136 2.67 -4.42 -6.25
CA VAL A 136 3.60 -4.62 -7.34
C VAL A 136 5.04 -4.63 -6.86
N ALA A 137 5.87 -5.48 -7.47
CA ALA A 137 7.32 -5.39 -7.48
C ALA A 137 7.77 -5.18 -8.92
N ALA A 138 8.64 -4.21 -9.16
CA ALA A 138 9.12 -3.87 -10.49
C ALA A 138 10.59 -3.44 -10.43
N PHE A 139 11.31 -3.69 -11.53
CA PHE A 139 12.68 -3.22 -11.72
C PHE A 139 12.86 -2.63 -13.12
N GLY A 140 13.96 -1.92 -13.33
CA GLY A 140 14.36 -1.37 -14.62
C GLY A 140 13.73 -0.03 -14.94
N ILE A 141 13.57 0.24 -16.23
CA ILE A 141 13.04 1.54 -16.73
C ILE A 141 11.69 1.88 -16.09
N PHE A 142 11.52 3.13 -15.68
CA PHE A 142 10.35 3.67 -14.97
C PHE A 142 10.23 3.26 -13.48
N SER A 143 10.97 2.28 -12.96
CA SER A 143 10.91 1.94 -11.53
C SER A 143 11.44 3.08 -10.66
N ASP A 144 12.55 3.72 -11.05
CA ASP A 144 13.17 4.84 -10.34
C ASP A 144 12.31 6.10 -10.32
N VAL A 145 11.46 6.30 -11.33
CA VAL A 145 10.54 7.44 -11.41
C VAL A 145 9.60 7.47 -10.21
N SER A 146 9.18 6.31 -9.73
CA SER A 146 8.28 6.19 -8.58
C SER A 146 8.94 6.57 -7.25
N TYR A 147 10.24 6.24 -7.09
CA TYR A 147 10.99 6.51 -5.86
C TYR A 147 11.65 7.89 -5.85
N ALA A 148 12.15 8.36 -6.99
CA ALA A 148 12.88 9.63 -7.10
C ALA A 148 11.96 10.87 -7.07
N THR A 149 10.65 10.73 -7.28
CA THR A 149 9.73 11.86 -7.27
C THR A 149 9.38 12.28 -5.84
N PRO A 150 9.74 13.51 -5.40
CA PRO A 150 9.38 14.00 -4.07
C PRO A 150 7.87 14.00 -3.84
N GLN A 151 7.44 13.71 -2.61
CA GLN A 151 6.03 13.58 -2.25
C GLN A 151 5.21 14.86 -2.52
N ASN A 152 5.83 16.04 -2.35
CA ASN A 152 5.22 17.32 -2.68
C ASN A 152 4.95 17.47 -4.19
N MET A 153 5.85 16.99 -5.05
CA MET A 153 5.65 17.00 -6.51
C MET A 153 4.57 15.99 -6.95
N LYS A 154 4.51 14.82 -6.34
CA LYS A 154 3.44 13.83 -6.57
C LYS A 154 2.06 14.42 -6.27
N ASN A 155 1.96 15.23 -5.22
CA ASN A 155 0.70 15.84 -4.79
C ASN A 155 0.26 17.02 -5.68
N VAL A 156 1.20 17.73 -6.34
CA VAL A 156 0.93 18.93 -7.14
C VAL A 156 0.74 18.60 -8.63
N LEU A 157 1.62 17.78 -9.20
CA LEU A 157 1.70 17.52 -10.64
C LEU A 157 1.00 16.21 -11.07
N GLY A 158 0.62 15.35 -10.14
CA GLY A 158 -0.04 14.08 -10.46
C GLY A 158 0.74 13.27 -11.51
N HIS A 159 0.04 12.75 -12.52
CA HIS A 159 0.63 11.96 -13.60
C HIS A 159 1.70 12.70 -14.43
N GLY A 160 1.63 14.04 -14.54
CA GLY A 160 2.58 14.83 -15.32
C GLY A 160 4.01 14.80 -14.78
N ALA A 161 4.20 14.66 -13.44
CA ALA A 161 5.53 14.53 -12.85
C ALA A 161 6.23 13.23 -13.25
N TYR A 162 5.47 12.15 -13.38
CA TYR A 162 5.99 10.86 -13.82
C TYR A 162 6.44 10.86 -15.28
N VAL A 163 5.71 11.56 -16.15
CA VAL A 163 6.06 11.68 -17.58
C VAL A 163 7.34 12.46 -17.77
N LEU A 164 7.51 13.59 -17.07
CA LEU A 164 8.72 14.44 -17.19
C LEU A 164 9.98 13.73 -16.68
N GLN A 165 9.90 12.94 -15.63
CA GLN A 165 11.02 12.18 -15.09
C GLN A 165 11.31 10.93 -15.93
N GLY A 166 10.26 10.28 -16.48
CA GLY A 166 10.39 9.18 -17.43
C GLY A 166 11.19 9.54 -18.67
N ILE A 167 11.02 10.76 -19.21
CA ILE A 167 11.80 11.23 -20.38
C ILE A 167 13.30 11.32 -20.08
N LYS A 168 13.69 11.70 -18.87
CA LYS A 168 15.12 11.75 -18.47
C LYS A 168 15.74 10.37 -18.28
N SER A 169 14.97 9.36 -17.91
CA SER A 169 15.46 7.99 -17.72
C SER A 169 15.65 7.21 -19.02
N VAL A 170 15.10 7.70 -20.13
CA VAL A 170 15.24 7.07 -21.47
C VAL A 170 16.65 7.27 -22.08
N ILE A 171 17.45 8.20 -21.57
CA ILE A 171 18.77 8.52 -22.16
C ILE A 171 19.85 7.47 -21.81
N ASN A 172 19.67 6.71 -20.74
CA ASN A 172 20.59 5.65 -20.33
C ASN A 172 19.80 4.50 -19.70
N ILE A 173 19.30 3.60 -20.54
CA ILE A 173 18.47 2.46 -20.11
C ILE A 173 19.39 1.33 -19.63
N PRO A 174 19.42 1.02 -18.32
CA PRO A 174 20.17 -0.15 -17.88
C PRO A 174 19.45 -1.43 -18.31
N SER A 175 20.20 -2.43 -18.75
CA SER A 175 19.70 -3.79 -18.87
C SER A 175 20.19 -4.66 -17.70
N TYR A 176 19.40 -5.65 -17.37
CA TYR A 176 19.65 -6.60 -16.29
C TYR A 176 19.62 -8.00 -16.88
N HIS A 177 20.75 -8.70 -16.83
CA HIS A 177 20.79 -10.11 -17.19
C HIS A 177 20.12 -10.93 -16.10
N LEU A 178 19.01 -11.60 -16.43
CA LEU A 178 18.20 -12.36 -15.48
C LEU A 178 17.83 -13.72 -16.01
N VAL A 179 17.75 -14.67 -15.11
CA VAL A 179 17.10 -15.96 -15.30
C VAL A 179 15.77 -15.94 -14.57
N ILE A 180 14.68 -16.10 -15.31
CA ILE A 180 13.32 -16.10 -14.77
C ILE A 180 12.77 -17.53 -14.87
N GLU A 181 12.44 -18.12 -13.74
CA GLU A 181 11.83 -19.44 -13.66
C GLU A 181 10.36 -19.28 -13.25
N HIS A 182 9.44 -19.78 -14.07
CA HIS A 182 8.00 -19.77 -13.79
C HIS A 182 7.30 -20.91 -14.51
N ASP A 183 6.24 -21.47 -13.94
CA ASP A 183 5.35 -22.46 -14.55
C ASP A 183 6.04 -23.64 -15.27
N ASN A 184 7.24 -24.06 -14.79
CA ASN A 184 8.14 -25.03 -15.40
C ASN A 184 8.86 -24.56 -16.68
N GLU A 185 8.86 -23.27 -16.95
CA GLU A 185 9.63 -22.63 -18.01
C GLU A 185 10.79 -21.83 -17.41
N VAL A 186 11.85 -21.66 -18.20
CA VAL A 186 13.03 -20.86 -17.82
C VAL A 186 13.32 -19.93 -18.98
N GLU A 187 13.33 -18.64 -18.69
CA GLU A 187 13.73 -17.59 -19.63
C GLU A 187 15.03 -16.95 -19.15
N GLU A 188 16.02 -16.84 -20.03
CA GLU A 188 17.30 -16.18 -19.76
C GLU A 188 17.56 -15.13 -20.84
N ASP A 189 17.59 -13.86 -20.45
CA ASP A 189 17.81 -12.74 -21.40
C ASP A 189 18.22 -11.47 -20.64
N ASP A 190 18.51 -10.42 -21.40
CA ASP A 190 18.77 -9.08 -20.93
C ASP A 190 17.49 -8.23 -20.88
N PHE A 191 16.98 -8.01 -19.70
CA PHE A 191 15.72 -7.29 -19.48
C PHE A 191 15.96 -5.82 -19.12
N ILE A 192 15.24 -4.92 -19.75
CA ILE A 192 15.24 -3.50 -19.42
C ILE A 192 14.13 -3.12 -18.42
N TYR A 193 13.16 -4.00 -18.24
CA TYR A 193 12.02 -3.83 -17.34
C TYR A 193 11.41 -5.18 -16.97
N GLY A 194 11.02 -5.32 -15.73
CA GLY A 194 10.22 -6.44 -15.27
C GLY A 194 9.26 -6.02 -14.15
N MET A 195 8.11 -6.68 -14.09
CA MET A 195 7.09 -6.40 -13.10
C MET A 195 6.34 -7.67 -12.71
N VAL A 196 6.20 -7.87 -11.41
CA VAL A 196 5.28 -8.86 -10.84
C VAL A 196 4.15 -8.09 -10.15
N SER A 197 2.93 -8.28 -10.63
CA SER A 197 1.75 -7.59 -10.09
C SER A 197 0.81 -8.57 -9.39
N ASN A 198 0.39 -8.20 -8.20
CA ASN A 198 -0.67 -8.86 -7.42
C ASN A 198 -1.97 -8.03 -7.47
N SER A 199 -2.15 -7.24 -8.52
CA SER A 199 -3.22 -6.26 -8.65
C SER A 199 -3.69 -6.19 -10.10
N VAL A 200 -4.99 -5.99 -10.32
CA VAL A 200 -5.58 -5.75 -11.63
C VAL A 200 -5.50 -4.28 -12.08
N SER A 201 -4.88 -3.44 -11.27
CA SER A 201 -4.67 -2.01 -11.55
C SER A 201 -3.23 -1.64 -11.23
N VAL A 202 -2.52 -1.03 -12.19
CA VAL A 202 -1.15 -0.56 -12.02
C VAL A 202 -1.02 0.85 -12.58
N GLY A 203 -0.49 1.80 -11.78
CA GLY A 203 -0.29 3.20 -12.17
C GLY A 203 -1.58 3.94 -12.52
N GLY A 204 -2.74 3.49 -12.01
CA GLY A 204 -4.05 4.07 -12.31
C GLY A 204 -4.74 3.49 -13.54
N TYR A 205 -4.11 2.56 -14.26
CA TYR A 205 -4.70 1.84 -15.39
C TYR A 205 -5.37 0.54 -14.93
N LYS A 206 -6.59 0.28 -15.40
CA LYS A 206 -7.33 -0.97 -15.16
C LYS A 206 -7.10 -1.93 -16.31
N SER A 207 -7.06 -3.22 -16.00
CA SER A 207 -6.95 -4.34 -16.96
C SER A 207 -5.55 -4.41 -17.60
N MET A 208 -4.60 -4.89 -16.84
CA MET A 208 -3.43 -5.57 -17.38
C MET A 208 -3.66 -7.06 -17.35
#